data_5fe84acdf830d16a765ea4d8f528eb55
#
_entry.id   5fe84acdf830d16a765ea4d8f528eb55
#
_cell.length_a   1.000
_cell.length_b   1.000
_cell.length_c   1.000
_cell.angle_alpha   90.00
_cell.angle_beta   90.00
_cell.angle_gamma   90.00
#
_symmetry.space_group_name_H-M   'P 1'
#
loop_
_entity.id
_entity.type
_entity.pdbx_description
1 polymer ?
#
loop_
_entity_poly.entity_id
_entity_poly.type
_entity_poly.pdbx_seq_one_letter_code
_entity_poly.pdbx_strand_id
1 'polypeptide(L)'
;IRDRIIGGGLPVGALGGKTEIMDYLAPLGPVYQAGTLSGNPLAMAAGIQSLRMLRELSPYAGLERSGSTLASGIRSIAKEKGIPIQVPQAGSMLSLFFNENPVSNFEQALACKHDRFNSIFHHLLENGVYLPPSSYETCFISSAHGKAEIEQTLDRVDSAFSSL
;
A
#
# COMPACT_ATOMS: atom_id res chain seq x y z
N ILE A 1 -1.99 11.27 -11.15
CA ILE A 1 -1.63 10.07 -10.34
C ILE A 1 -0.71 9.22 -11.20
N ARG A 2 0.47 8.91 -10.68
CA ARG A 2 1.46 8.10 -11.40
C ARG A 2 1.36 6.68 -10.86
N ASP A 3 0.81 5.77 -11.64
CA ASP A 3 0.62 4.39 -11.21
C ASP A 3 1.51 3.45 -12.03
N ARG A 4 2.34 2.65 -11.34
CA ARG A 4 3.19 1.62 -11.94
C ARG A 4 2.53 0.24 -11.99
N ILE A 5 1.44 0.04 -11.26
CA ILE A 5 0.71 -1.23 -11.18
C ILE A 5 0.09 -1.58 -12.54
N ILE A 6 -0.34 -0.57 -13.30
CA ILE A 6 -0.92 -0.74 -14.65
C ILE A 6 -0.03 -1.53 -15.58
N GLY A 7 1.29 -1.42 -15.42
CA GLY A 7 2.25 -2.12 -16.29
C GLY A 7 2.37 -3.63 -16.07
N GLY A 8 1.72 -4.19 -15.04
CA GLY A 8 1.86 -5.62 -14.74
C GLY A 8 3.32 -6.04 -14.51
N GLY A 9 4.14 -5.16 -13.91
CA GLY A 9 5.58 -5.33 -13.70
C GLY A 9 6.46 -4.68 -14.78
N LEU A 10 5.90 -4.28 -15.91
CA LEU A 10 6.62 -3.57 -16.97
C LEU A 10 6.53 -2.04 -16.81
N PRO A 11 7.49 -1.28 -17.39
CA PRO A 11 7.59 0.17 -17.18
C PRO A 11 6.52 0.93 -17.95
N VAL A 12 5.36 1.07 -17.37
CA VAL A 12 4.29 1.95 -17.83
C VAL A 12 3.67 2.70 -16.66
N GLY A 13 3.32 3.94 -16.86
CA GLY A 13 2.55 4.75 -15.94
C GLY A 13 1.45 5.48 -16.69
N ALA A 14 0.34 5.74 -16.01
CA ALA A 14 -0.75 6.53 -16.54
C ALA A 14 -0.92 7.80 -15.71
N LEU A 15 -1.26 8.88 -16.36
CA LEU A 15 -1.69 10.11 -15.72
C LEU A 15 -2.99 10.58 -16.39
N GLY A 16 -3.80 11.25 -15.62
CA GLY A 16 -5.06 11.78 -16.11
C GLY A 16 -5.53 12.94 -15.23
N GLY A 17 -6.35 13.80 -15.80
CA GLY A 17 -6.88 14.96 -15.12
C GLY A 17 -8.06 15.57 -15.89
N LYS A 18 -8.49 16.75 -15.45
CA LYS A 18 -9.49 17.52 -16.19
C LYS A 18 -8.95 17.87 -17.58
N THR A 19 -9.82 17.89 -18.58
CA THR A 19 -9.48 18.22 -19.97
C THR A 19 -8.69 19.53 -20.06
N GLU A 20 -9.14 20.57 -19.37
CA GLU A 20 -8.49 21.87 -19.31
C GLU A 20 -7.00 21.82 -18.90
N ILE A 21 -6.64 20.85 -18.05
CA ILE A 21 -5.26 20.62 -17.61
C ILE A 21 -4.53 19.72 -18.61
N MET A 22 -5.19 18.67 -19.09
CA MET A 22 -4.56 17.72 -20.00
C MET A 22 -4.27 18.32 -21.36
N ASP A 23 -5.05 19.30 -21.82
CA ASP A 23 -4.88 20.02 -23.09
C ASP A 23 -3.59 20.89 -23.11
N TYR A 24 -2.95 21.10 -21.95
CA TYR A 24 -1.62 21.71 -21.93
C TYR A 24 -0.51 20.77 -22.44
N LEU A 25 -0.78 19.46 -22.52
CA LEU A 25 0.20 18.51 -23.06
C LEU A 25 0.28 18.58 -24.59
N ALA A 26 1.49 18.48 -25.13
CA ALA A 26 1.69 18.36 -26.57
C ALA A 26 0.95 17.12 -27.12
N PRO A 27 0.37 17.18 -28.34
CA PRO A 27 0.51 18.25 -29.33
C PRO A 27 -0.50 19.41 -29.16
N LEU A 28 -1.48 19.31 -28.25
CA LEU A 28 -2.51 20.32 -28.06
C LEU A 28 -1.97 21.58 -27.36
N GLY A 29 -1.08 21.40 -26.40
CA GLY A 29 -0.50 22.48 -25.60
C GLY A 29 1.02 22.51 -25.66
N PRO A 30 1.64 23.49 -24.94
CA PRO A 30 3.07 23.74 -25.01
C PRO A 30 3.91 22.79 -24.10
N VAL A 31 3.27 21.96 -23.26
CA VAL A 31 4.00 21.10 -22.30
C VAL A 31 4.44 19.83 -22.99
N TYR A 32 5.74 19.72 -23.21
CA TYR A 32 6.34 18.54 -23.82
C TYR A 32 6.44 17.38 -22.81
N GLN A 33 6.02 16.19 -23.24
CA GLN A 33 6.18 14.94 -22.50
C GLN A 33 6.74 13.88 -23.45
N ALA A 34 7.89 13.30 -23.07
CA ALA A 34 8.48 12.19 -23.79
C ALA A 34 9.18 11.23 -22.83
N GLY A 35 9.34 9.99 -23.27
CA GLY A 35 10.10 8.97 -22.58
C GLY A 35 10.46 7.87 -23.55
N THR A 36 11.71 7.40 -23.49
CA THR A 36 12.26 6.39 -24.41
C THR A 36 11.39 5.11 -24.45
N LEU A 37 10.80 4.73 -23.31
CA LEU A 37 9.94 3.55 -23.19
C LEU A 37 8.46 3.85 -23.35
N SER A 38 8.07 5.11 -23.61
CA SER A 38 6.67 5.47 -23.83
C SER A 38 6.10 4.74 -25.04
N GLY A 39 4.97 4.06 -24.84
CA GLY A 39 4.32 3.29 -25.90
C GLY A 39 5.02 1.96 -26.24
N ASN A 40 5.96 1.50 -25.43
CA ASN A 40 6.61 0.19 -25.64
C ASN A 40 5.57 -0.91 -25.79
N PRO A 41 5.59 -1.70 -26.90
CA PRO A 41 4.52 -2.67 -27.18
C PRO A 41 4.33 -3.74 -26.10
N LEU A 42 5.40 -4.20 -25.44
CA LEU A 42 5.31 -5.19 -24.37
C LEU A 42 4.62 -4.58 -23.14
N ALA A 43 5.01 -3.37 -22.75
CA ALA A 43 4.40 -2.67 -21.64
C ALA A 43 2.92 -2.33 -21.91
N MET A 44 2.59 -1.96 -23.15
CA MET A 44 1.20 -1.73 -23.57
C MET A 44 0.36 -3.01 -23.50
N ALA A 45 0.87 -4.12 -24.02
CA ALA A 45 0.19 -5.41 -23.97
C ALA A 45 -0.03 -5.88 -22.54
N ALA A 46 0.98 -5.80 -21.67
CA ALA A 46 0.88 -6.14 -20.25
C ALA A 46 -0.13 -5.23 -19.53
N GLY A 47 -0.10 -3.92 -19.79
CA GLY A 47 -1.03 -2.95 -19.21
C GLY A 47 -2.48 -3.22 -19.61
N ILE A 48 -2.73 -3.48 -20.88
CA ILE A 48 -4.06 -3.86 -21.38
C ILE A 48 -4.55 -5.12 -20.67
N GLN A 49 -3.71 -6.14 -20.56
CA GLN A 49 -4.08 -7.38 -19.90
C GLN A 49 -4.35 -7.18 -18.40
N SER A 50 -3.52 -6.41 -17.71
CA SER A 50 -3.72 -6.07 -16.30
C SER A 50 -5.07 -5.38 -16.07
N LEU A 51 -5.40 -4.38 -16.89
CA LEU A 51 -6.67 -3.66 -16.79
C LEU A 51 -7.88 -4.55 -17.11
N ARG A 52 -7.75 -5.46 -18.09
CA ARG A 52 -8.80 -6.45 -18.41
C ARG A 52 -9.05 -7.37 -17.21
N MET A 53 -7.98 -7.94 -16.64
CA MET A 53 -8.08 -8.81 -15.46
C MET A 53 -8.71 -8.08 -14.26
N LEU A 54 -8.31 -6.84 -13.97
CA LEU A 54 -8.90 -6.05 -12.90
C LEU A 54 -10.41 -5.81 -13.10
N ARG A 55 -10.84 -5.58 -14.36
CA ARG A 55 -12.25 -5.41 -14.70
C ARG A 55 -13.04 -6.72 -14.58
N GLU A 56 -12.48 -7.83 -15.04
CA GLU A 56 -13.14 -9.13 -15.07
C GLU A 56 -13.21 -9.76 -13.66
N LEU A 57 -12.12 -9.72 -12.92
CA LEU A 57 -12.02 -10.33 -11.59
C LEU A 57 -12.64 -9.46 -10.50
N SER A 58 -12.68 -8.15 -10.70
CA SER A 58 -13.16 -7.15 -9.72
C SER A 58 -12.69 -7.44 -8.28
N PRO A 59 -11.38 -7.50 -8.00
CA PRO A 59 -10.86 -8.04 -6.74
C PRO A 59 -11.09 -7.13 -5.54
N TYR A 60 -11.56 -5.92 -5.74
CA TYR A 60 -11.55 -4.83 -4.76
C TYR A 60 -12.27 -5.15 -3.45
N ALA A 61 -13.46 -5.75 -3.50
CA ALA A 61 -14.19 -6.13 -2.30
C ALA A 61 -13.49 -7.25 -1.50
N GLY A 62 -12.78 -8.15 -2.18
CA GLY A 62 -11.93 -9.16 -1.54
C GLY A 62 -10.74 -8.54 -0.85
N LEU A 63 -10.04 -7.66 -1.54
CA LEU A 63 -8.89 -6.93 -1.03
C LEU A 63 -9.25 -6.06 0.19
N GLU A 64 -10.39 -5.38 0.14
CA GLU A 64 -10.88 -4.58 1.27
C GLU A 64 -11.17 -5.45 2.50
N ARG A 65 -11.80 -6.62 2.32
CA ARG A 65 -12.03 -7.56 3.42
C ARG A 65 -10.72 -8.04 4.03
N SER A 66 -9.74 -8.44 3.21
CA SER A 66 -8.42 -8.86 3.70
C SER A 66 -7.71 -7.72 4.46
N GLY A 67 -7.74 -6.51 3.92
CA GLY A 67 -7.21 -5.32 4.59
C GLY A 67 -7.89 -5.06 5.93
N SER A 68 -9.22 -5.16 5.99
CA SER A 68 -10.00 -4.96 7.23
C SER A 68 -9.71 -6.04 8.26
N THR A 69 -9.55 -7.30 7.84
CA THR A 69 -9.18 -8.39 8.74
C THR A 69 -7.80 -8.16 9.34
N LEU A 70 -6.81 -7.81 8.52
CA LEU A 70 -5.46 -7.53 9.00
C LEU A 70 -5.44 -6.31 9.92
N ALA A 71 -6.03 -5.19 9.53
CA ALA A 71 -6.05 -3.97 10.32
C ALA A 71 -6.77 -4.14 11.67
N SER A 72 -7.90 -4.85 11.69
CA SER A 72 -8.62 -5.13 12.94
C SER A 72 -7.88 -6.10 13.84
N GLY A 73 -7.24 -7.13 13.27
CA GLY A 73 -6.38 -8.06 14.01
C GLY A 73 -5.20 -7.35 14.68
N ILE A 74 -4.48 -6.51 13.94
CA ILE A 74 -3.37 -5.71 14.51
C ILE A 74 -3.87 -4.81 15.64
N ARG A 75 -5.01 -4.13 15.47
CA ARG A 75 -5.59 -3.31 16.55
C ARG A 75 -5.98 -4.12 17.79
N SER A 76 -6.52 -5.34 17.60
CA SER A 76 -6.88 -6.23 18.71
C SER A 76 -5.65 -6.66 19.50
N ILE A 77 -4.64 -7.17 18.83
CA ILE A 77 -3.36 -7.58 19.42
C ILE A 77 -2.71 -6.42 20.19
N ALA A 78 -2.65 -5.23 19.57
CA ALA A 78 -2.10 -4.05 20.21
C ALA A 78 -2.86 -3.65 21.48
N LYS A 79 -4.20 -3.70 21.44
CA LYS A 79 -5.06 -3.42 22.59
C LYS A 79 -4.81 -4.39 23.74
N GLU A 80 -4.70 -5.70 23.46
CA GLU A 80 -4.44 -6.73 24.46
C GLU A 80 -3.08 -6.53 25.14
N LYS A 81 -2.10 -6.02 24.41
CA LYS A 81 -0.75 -5.75 24.92
C LYS A 81 -0.54 -4.32 25.44
N GLY A 82 -1.57 -3.48 25.41
CA GLY A 82 -1.48 -2.10 25.86
C GLY A 82 -0.57 -1.21 24.99
N ILE A 83 -0.42 -1.56 23.71
CA ILE A 83 0.42 -0.82 22.77
C ILE A 83 -0.43 0.23 22.04
N PRO A 84 -0.12 1.54 22.19
CA PRO A 84 -0.82 2.58 21.47
C PRO A 84 -0.42 2.57 19.99
N ILE A 85 -1.37 2.21 19.14
CA ILE A 85 -1.20 2.17 17.69
C ILE A 85 -2.46 2.67 16.97
N GLN A 86 -2.27 3.38 15.88
CA GLN A 86 -3.31 3.70 14.91
C GLN A 86 -3.05 2.91 13.63
N VAL A 87 -4.09 2.27 13.13
CA VAL A 87 -4.02 1.49 11.88
C VAL A 87 -5.10 2.02 10.93
N PRO A 88 -4.90 3.20 10.33
CA PRO A 88 -5.81 3.70 9.31
C PRO A 88 -5.80 2.77 8.10
N GLN A 89 -6.98 2.61 7.49
CA GLN A 89 -7.20 1.72 6.35
C GLN A 89 -8.09 2.41 5.32
N ALA A 90 -7.76 2.20 4.05
CA ALA A 90 -8.58 2.58 2.90
C ALA A 90 -8.49 1.48 1.83
N GLY A 91 -9.58 0.72 1.63
CA GLY A 91 -9.56 -0.45 0.75
C GLY A 91 -8.52 -1.49 1.20
N SER A 92 -7.57 -1.81 0.32
CA SER A 92 -6.45 -2.73 0.60
C SER A 92 -5.21 -2.05 1.17
N MET A 93 -5.25 -0.76 1.43
CA MET A 93 -4.14 0.02 1.96
C MET A 93 -4.27 0.19 3.46
N LEU A 94 -3.18 0.04 4.19
CA LEU A 94 -3.13 0.31 5.62
C LEU A 94 -1.75 0.86 6.02
N SER A 95 -1.70 1.62 7.11
CA SER A 95 -0.45 2.12 7.69
C SER A 95 -0.40 1.84 9.19
N LEU A 96 0.80 1.76 9.76
CA LEU A 96 1.05 1.49 11.17
C LEU A 96 1.67 2.71 11.81
N PHE A 97 0.92 3.40 12.66
CA PHE A 97 1.39 4.58 13.40
C PHE A 97 1.36 4.31 14.90
N PHE A 98 2.52 4.18 15.54
CA PHE A 98 2.63 4.03 16.98
C PHE A 98 2.36 5.37 17.67
N ASN A 99 1.09 5.65 17.91
CA ASN A 99 0.58 6.88 18.51
C ASN A 99 -0.72 6.59 19.28
N GLU A 100 -0.97 7.33 20.36
CA GLU A 100 -2.22 7.25 21.12
C GLU A 100 -3.37 7.93 20.36
N ASN A 101 -3.06 9.02 19.66
CA ASN A 101 -4.05 9.83 18.95
C ASN A 101 -4.13 9.47 17.46
N PRO A 102 -5.29 9.69 16.81
CA PRO A 102 -5.44 9.55 15.37
C PRO A 102 -4.39 10.36 14.58
N VAL A 103 -3.94 9.80 13.46
CA VAL A 103 -2.98 10.42 12.56
C VAL A 103 -3.67 10.74 11.24
N SER A 104 -3.84 12.03 10.95
CA SER A 104 -4.56 12.55 9.78
C SER A 104 -3.78 13.56 8.94
N ASN A 105 -2.58 13.90 9.37
CA ASN A 105 -1.68 14.79 8.63
C ASN A 105 -0.21 14.43 8.88
N PHE A 106 0.68 15.07 8.13
CA PHE A 106 2.12 14.77 8.17
C PHE A 106 2.78 15.14 9.50
N GLU A 107 2.36 16.22 10.14
CA GLU A 107 2.90 16.64 11.44
C GLU A 107 2.60 15.60 12.53
N GLN A 108 1.38 15.04 12.52
CA GLN A 108 1.00 13.97 13.44
C GLN A 108 1.75 12.66 13.13
N ALA A 109 2.03 12.38 11.86
CA ALA A 109 2.85 11.23 11.47
C ALA A 109 4.31 11.41 11.97
N LEU A 110 4.88 12.59 11.88
CA LEU A 110 6.21 12.91 12.43
C LEU A 110 6.30 12.69 13.94
N ALA A 111 5.20 12.92 14.68
CA ALA A 111 5.15 12.76 16.13
C ALA A 111 4.99 11.30 16.60
N CYS A 112 4.90 10.32 15.69
CA CYS A 112 4.79 8.91 16.03
C CYS A 112 6.08 8.34 16.60
N LYS A 113 5.99 7.19 17.27
CA LYS A 113 7.14 6.45 17.82
C LYS A 113 7.80 5.60 16.75
N HIS A 114 8.68 6.21 15.94
CA HIS A 114 9.33 5.55 14.81
C HIS A 114 10.30 4.45 15.22
N ASP A 115 10.91 4.54 16.39
CA ASP A 115 11.74 3.51 17.01
C ASP A 115 10.98 2.19 17.21
N ARG A 116 9.72 2.26 17.66
CA ARG A 116 8.85 1.09 17.78
C ARG A 116 8.55 0.45 16.43
N PHE A 117 8.26 1.27 15.41
CA PHE A 117 8.08 0.77 14.05
C PHE A 117 9.34 0.04 13.58
N ASN A 118 10.52 0.60 13.77
CA ASN A 118 11.78 0.00 13.36
C ASN A 118 12.00 -1.35 14.03
N SER A 119 11.76 -1.45 15.35
CA SER A 119 11.86 -2.73 16.08
C SER A 119 10.91 -3.79 15.51
N ILE A 120 9.65 -3.42 15.28
CA ILE A 120 8.66 -4.32 14.67
C ILE A 120 9.05 -4.71 13.25
N PHE A 121 9.51 -3.77 12.45
CA PHE A 121 9.95 -4.02 11.07
C PHE A 121 11.04 -5.11 11.03
N HIS A 122 12.07 -4.99 11.85
CA HIS A 122 13.16 -5.97 11.88
C HIS A 122 12.68 -7.33 12.38
N HIS A 123 11.89 -7.37 13.45
CA HIS A 123 11.34 -8.62 13.96
C HIS A 123 10.47 -9.33 12.90
N LEU A 124 9.60 -8.61 12.24
CA LEU A 124 8.73 -9.15 11.19
C LEU A 124 9.53 -9.63 9.98
N LEU A 125 10.54 -8.86 9.55
CA LEU A 125 11.43 -9.22 8.44
C LEU A 125 12.16 -10.53 8.72
N GLU A 126 12.74 -10.70 9.90
CA GLU A 126 13.42 -11.92 10.33
C GLU A 126 12.47 -13.13 10.41
N ASN A 127 11.19 -12.88 10.63
CA ASN A 127 10.15 -13.91 10.68
C ASN A 127 9.33 -14.04 9.40
N GLY A 128 9.82 -13.53 8.26
CA GLY A 128 9.26 -13.76 6.93
C GLY A 128 8.11 -12.83 6.55
N VAL A 129 7.89 -11.74 7.27
CA VAL A 129 6.91 -10.69 6.92
C VAL A 129 7.64 -9.41 6.56
N TYR A 130 7.60 -9.04 5.29
CA TYR A 130 8.25 -7.83 4.78
C TYR A 130 7.26 -6.68 4.69
N LEU A 131 7.38 -5.72 5.59
CA LEU A 131 6.67 -4.44 5.55
C LEU A 131 7.44 -3.41 4.69
N PRO A 132 6.82 -2.31 4.26
CA PRO A 132 7.57 -1.16 3.76
C PRO A 132 8.63 -0.71 4.78
N PRO A 133 9.83 -0.34 4.34
CA PRO A 133 10.95 -0.05 5.26
C PRO A 133 10.82 1.26 6.02
N SER A 134 9.83 2.06 5.71
CA SER A 134 9.57 3.35 6.36
C SER A 134 8.19 3.40 7.00
N SER A 135 8.12 3.89 8.24
CA SER A 135 6.87 4.13 8.95
C SER A 135 5.94 5.16 8.30
N TYR A 136 6.42 5.89 7.31
CA TYR A 136 5.63 6.83 6.52
C TYR A 136 4.98 6.19 5.28
N GLU A 137 5.36 4.96 4.97
CA GLU A 137 4.84 4.26 3.80
C GLU A 137 3.57 3.47 4.13
N THR A 138 2.78 3.26 3.09
CA THR A 138 1.55 2.49 3.16
C THR A 138 1.80 1.04 2.76
N CYS A 139 1.29 0.10 3.53
CA CYS A 139 1.24 -1.31 3.18
C CYS A 139 0.10 -1.57 2.20
N PHE A 140 0.34 -2.43 1.21
CA PHE A 140 -0.64 -2.82 0.21
C PHE A 140 -0.91 -4.32 0.28
N ILE A 141 -2.19 -4.68 0.44
CA ILE A 141 -2.64 -6.06 0.34
C ILE A 141 -2.93 -6.37 -1.13
N SER A 142 -2.38 -7.47 -1.61
CA SER A 142 -2.64 -8.00 -2.96
C SER A 142 -3.56 -9.22 -2.91
N SER A 143 -4.05 -9.66 -4.08
CA SER A 143 -4.86 -10.87 -4.21
C SER A 143 -4.08 -12.16 -3.89
N ALA A 144 -2.75 -12.09 -3.78
CA ALA A 144 -1.91 -13.21 -3.35
C ALA A 144 -1.90 -13.38 -1.82
N HIS A 145 -2.34 -12.38 -1.06
CA HIS A 145 -2.50 -12.50 0.39
C HIS A 145 -3.86 -13.10 0.71
N GLY A 146 -3.91 -14.43 0.73
CA GLY A 146 -5.08 -15.20 1.13
C GLY A 146 -5.24 -15.26 2.65
N LYS A 147 -6.17 -16.08 3.11
CA LYS A 147 -6.47 -16.23 4.54
C LYS A 147 -5.25 -16.69 5.33
N ALA A 148 -4.50 -17.66 4.80
CA ALA A 148 -3.32 -18.21 5.48
C ALA A 148 -2.22 -17.14 5.68
N GLU A 149 -1.96 -16.32 4.67
CA GLU A 149 -0.96 -15.25 4.74
C GLU A 149 -1.38 -14.16 5.74
N ILE A 150 -2.67 -13.83 5.82
CA ILE A 150 -3.19 -12.87 6.80
C ILE A 150 -3.07 -13.43 8.22
N GLU A 151 -3.46 -14.69 8.46
CA GLU A 151 -3.35 -15.35 9.76
C GLU A 151 -1.89 -15.44 10.21
N GLN A 152 -0.98 -15.90 9.36
CA GLN A 152 0.44 -15.93 9.65
C GLN A 152 1.01 -14.55 9.97
N THR A 153 0.59 -13.52 9.24
CA THR A 153 1.02 -12.14 9.50
C THR A 153 0.57 -11.70 10.90
N LEU A 154 -0.67 -12.00 11.29
CA LEU A 154 -1.18 -11.66 12.63
C LEU A 154 -0.41 -12.39 13.73
N ASP A 155 -0.11 -13.68 13.56
CA ASP A 155 0.71 -14.44 14.51
C ASP A 155 2.11 -13.84 14.69
N ARG A 156 2.74 -13.38 13.60
CA ARG A 156 4.05 -12.71 13.65
C ARG A 156 3.97 -11.32 14.29
N VAL A 157 2.88 -10.59 14.04
CA VAL A 157 2.62 -9.30 14.70
C VAL A 157 2.43 -9.50 16.20
N ASP A 158 1.70 -10.54 16.61
CA ASP A 158 1.54 -10.85 18.04
C ASP A 158 2.87 -11.12 18.73
N SER A 159 3.72 -11.94 18.11
CA SER A 159 5.09 -12.20 18.57
C SER A 159 5.91 -10.91 18.62
N ALA A 160 5.89 -10.10 17.57
CA ALA A 160 6.65 -8.87 17.49
C ALA A 160 6.21 -7.86 18.58
N PHE A 161 4.91 -7.73 18.81
CA PHE A 161 4.36 -6.84 19.84
C PHE A 161 4.67 -7.33 21.27
N SER A 162 4.92 -8.62 21.46
CA SER A 162 5.38 -9.15 22.76
C SER A 162 6.82 -8.78 23.08
N SER A 163 7.59 -8.33 22.10
CA SER A 163 9.01 -7.92 22.27
C SER A 163 9.20 -6.41 22.42
N LEU A 164 8.13 -5.60 22.37
CA LEU A 164 8.13 -4.14 22.59
C LEU A 164 8.06 -3.81 24.09
#